data_3cebde58abae26e4ed334c3596d157e7
#
_entry.id   3cebde58abae26e4ed334c3596d157e7
#
_cell.length_a   1.000
_cell.length_b   1.000
_cell.length_c   1.000
_cell.angle_alpha   90.00
_cell.angle_beta   90.00
_cell.angle_gamma   90.00
#
_symmetry.space_group_name_H-M   'P 1'
#
loop_
_entity.id
_entity.type
_entity.pdbx_description
1 polymer ?
#
loop_
_entity_poly.entity_id
_entity_poly.type
_entity_poly.pdbx_seq_one_letter_code
_entity_poly.pdbx_strand_id
1 'polypeptide(L)'
;MFPRLHVYYTVRIMIKNTKSLLMFWEQQMRKAHASSNYFFRKSPSHYHMMLLVMTAYFNKKNLSVEELKTKLFKTSRPKSAMIINEACEKGFFYLEKTSSDMRKKFIKPSTKFVSEFNDYLITLKNISVNIV
;
A
#
# COMPACT_ATOMS: atom_id res chain seq x y z
N MET A 1 -26.96 -21.30 -27.86
CA MET A 1 -26.16 -20.66 -28.91
C MET A 1 -25.34 -19.48 -28.38
N PHE A 2 -25.95 -18.56 -27.68
CA PHE A 2 -25.27 -17.43 -27.07
C PHE A 2 -24.26 -17.81 -25.98
N PRO A 3 -24.43 -18.90 -25.20
CA PRO A 3 -23.46 -19.27 -24.14
C PRO A 3 -22.03 -19.46 -24.63
N ARG A 4 -21.82 -20.02 -25.83
CA ARG A 4 -20.47 -20.24 -26.37
C ARG A 4 -19.74 -18.93 -26.68
N LEU A 5 -20.42 -17.99 -27.34
CA LEU A 5 -19.86 -16.68 -27.66
C LEU A 5 -19.52 -15.91 -26.39
N HIS A 6 -20.40 -15.97 -25.41
CA HIS A 6 -20.19 -15.33 -24.11
C HIS A 6 -18.96 -15.89 -23.39
N VAL A 7 -18.79 -17.21 -23.40
CA VAL A 7 -17.63 -17.88 -22.79
C VAL A 7 -16.34 -17.44 -23.47
N TYR A 8 -16.29 -17.43 -24.80
CA TYR A 8 -15.10 -16.97 -25.53
C TYR A 8 -14.76 -15.52 -25.22
N TYR A 9 -15.74 -14.64 -25.20
CA TYR A 9 -15.53 -13.24 -24.87
C TYR A 9 -14.98 -13.08 -23.45
N THR A 10 -15.56 -13.79 -22.49
CA THR A 10 -15.12 -13.77 -21.10
C THR A 10 -13.68 -14.27 -20.96
N VAL A 11 -13.31 -15.36 -21.63
CA VAL A 11 -11.96 -15.90 -21.59
C VAL A 11 -10.95 -14.90 -22.18
N ARG A 12 -11.28 -14.24 -23.28
CA ARG A 12 -10.44 -13.20 -23.88
C ARG A 12 -10.19 -12.04 -22.92
N ILE A 13 -11.24 -11.58 -22.23
CA ILE A 13 -11.12 -10.52 -21.24
C ILE A 13 -10.22 -10.97 -20.08
N MET A 14 -10.41 -12.20 -19.60
CA MET A 14 -9.59 -12.75 -18.53
C MET A 14 -8.12 -12.84 -18.92
N ILE A 15 -7.82 -13.27 -20.13
CA ILE A 15 -6.45 -13.35 -20.65
C ILE A 15 -5.82 -11.94 -20.69
N LYS A 16 -6.55 -10.98 -21.25
CA LYS A 16 -6.08 -9.58 -21.35
C LYS A 16 -5.82 -8.98 -19.98
N ASN A 17 -6.76 -9.16 -19.04
CA ASN A 17 -6.66 -8.62 -17.70
C ASN A 17 -5.52 -9.26 -16.93
N THR A 18 -5.36 -10.58 -17.04
CA THR A 18 -4.27 -11.30 -16.40
C THR A 18 -2.92 -10.82 -16.91
N LYS A 19 -2.80 -10.61 -18.22
CA LYS A 19 -1.58 -10.09 -18.83
C LYS A 19 -1.25 -8.68 -18.31
N SER A 20 -2.26 -7.83 -18.19
CA SER A 20 -2.08 -6.47 -17.63
C SER A 20 -1.60 -6.51 -16.19
N LEU A 21 -2.17 -7.38 -15.38
CA LEU A 21 -1.74 -7.57 -13.99
C LEU A 21 -0.33 -8.13 -13.91
N LEU A 22 0.03 -9.08 -14.79
CA LEU A 22 1.38 -9.62 -14.83
C LEU A 22 2.40 -8.53 -15.15
N MET A 23 2.14 -7.71 -16.14
CA MET A 23 3.01 -6.59 -16.52
C MET A 23 3.17 -5.60 -15.38
N PHE A 24 2.09 -5.28 -14.68
CA PHE A 24 2.13 -4.40 -13.52
C PHE A 24 3.02 -4.98 -12.42
N TRP A 25 2.80 -6.25 -12.08
CA TRP A 25 3.57 -6.90 -11.02
C TRP A 25 5.06 -6.97 -11.35
N GLU A 26 5.40 -7.34 -12.58
CA GLU A 26 6.79 -7.41 -13.01
C GLU A 26 7.46 -6.03 -12.96
N GLN A 27 6.72 -4.99 -13.35
CA GLN A 27 7.21 -3.62 -13.26
C GLN A 27 7.50 -3.21 -11.80
N GLN A 28 6.60 -3.59 -10.87
CA GLN A 28 6.81 -3.33 -9.46
C GLN A 28 8.03 -4.08 -8.91
N MET A 29 8.23 -5.31 -9.34
CA MET A 29 9.36 -6.13 -8.90
C MET A 29 10.73 -5.61 -9.37
N ARG A 30 10.76 -4.84 -10.44
CA ARG A 30 12.00 -4.23 -10.95
C ARG A 30 12.43 -3.00 -10.16
N LYS A 31 11.57 -2.50 -9.26
CA LYS A 31 11.93 -1.36 -8.41
C LYS A 31 13.09 -1.70 -7.48
N ALA A 32 13.93 -0.71 -7.20
CA ALA A 32 15.10 -0.90 -6.36
C ALA A 32 14.74 -1.35 -4.94
N HIS A 33 15.64 -2.11 -4.30
CA HIS A 33 15.45 -2.60 -2.93
C HIS A 33 15.25 -1.48 -1.92
N ALA A 34 15.81 -0.29 -2.16
CA ALA A 34 15.65 0.86 -1.30
C ALA A 34 14.30 1.56 -1.47
N SER A 35 13.51 1.16 -2.47
CA SER A 35 12.22 1.79 -2.74
C SER A 35 11.16 1.35 -1.73
N SER A 36 10.17 2.22 -1.53
CA SER A 36 9.02 1.90 -0.70
C SER A 36 8.23 0.69 -1.24
N ASN A 37 8.19 0.53 -2.57
CA ASN A 37 7.51 -0.61 -3.18
C ASN A 37 8.09 -1.94 -2.72
N TYR A 38 9.40 -2.04 -2.63
CA TYR A 38 10.06 -3.25 -2.13
C TYR A 38 9.71 -3.50 -0.66
N PHE A 39 9.79 -2.46 0.16
CA PHE A 39 9.52 -2.58 1.59
C PHE A 39 8.07 -2.99 1.88
N PHE A 40 7.10 -2.31 1.27
CA PHE A 40 5.69 -2.53 1.59
C PHE A 40 5.09 -3.78 0.96
N ARG A 41 5.82 -4.49 0.09
CA ARG A 41 5.36 -5.78 -0.42
C ARG A 41 5.99 -6.98 0.28
N LYS A 42 6.80 -6.76 1.33
CA LYS A 42 7.46 -7.86 2.06
C LYS A 42 6.48 -8.84 2.68
N SER A 43 5.34 -8.34 3.15
CA SER A 43 4.30 -9.18 3.73
C SER A 43 2.94 -8.48 3.62
N PRO A 44 1.84 -9.22 3.78
CA PRO A 44 0.51 -8.61 3.86
C PRO A 44 0.40 -7.54 4.94
N SER A 45 1.07 -7.72 6.08
CA SER A 45 1.07 -6.75 7.17
C SER A 45 1.74 -5.43 6.78
N HIS A 46 2.85 -5.49 6.05
CA HIS A 46 3.52 -4.30 5.54
C HIS A 46 2.60 -3.52 4.60
N TYR A 47 1.96 -4.20 3.67
CA TYR A 47 1.06 -3.57 2.72
C TYR A 47 -0.18 -2.99 3.41
N HIS A 48 -0.76 -3.73 4.35
CA HIS A 48 -1.91 -3.28 5.13
C HIS A 48 -1.57 -2.01 5.92
N MET A 49 -0.40 -1.99 6.56
CA MET A 49 0.08 -0.81 7.28
C MET A 49 0.16 0.41 6.36
N MET A 50 0.72 0.25 5.19
CA MET A 50 0.80 1.31 4.18
C MET A 50 -0.58 1.88 3.87
N LEU A 51 -1.54 1.01 3.58
CA LEU A 51 -2.89 1.43 3.21
C LEU A 51 -3.59 2.16 4.36
N LEU A 52 -3.42 1.69 5.59
CA LEU A 52 -4.01 2.33 6.77
C LEU A 52 -3.46 3.75 6.98
N VAL A 53 -2.14 3.89 6.88
CA VAL A 53 -1.49 5.20 7.06
C VAL A 53 -1.91 6.17 5.97
N MET A 54 -1.90 5.71 4.71
CA MET A 54 -2.23 6.58 3.59
C MET A 54 -3.72 6.93 3.55
N THR A 55 -4.60 6.00 3.95
CA THR A 55 -6.03 6.28 4.07
C THR A 55 -6.28 7.40 5.08
N ALA A 56 -5.66 7.31 6.25
CA ALA A 56 -5.79 8.35 7.28
C ALA A 56 -5.25 9.69 6.77
N TYR A 57 -4.10 9.67 6.12
CA TYR A 57 -3.45 10.88 5.61
C TYR A 57 -4.33 11.61 4.60
N PHE A 58 -4.84 10.90 3.60
CA PHE A 58 -5.67 11.52 2.57
C PHE A 58 -7.04 11.96 3.09
N ASN A 59 -7.55 11.32 4.13
CA ASN A 59 -8.79 11.72 4.79
C ASN A 59 -8.55 12.80 5.85
N LYS A 60 -7.34 13.32 5.96
CA LYS A 60 -6.95 14.34 6.93
C LYS A 60 -7.27 13.96 8.37
N LYS A 61 -7.11 12.68 8.68
CA LYS A 61 -7.30 12.14 10.03
C LYS A 61 -5.95 11.85 10.66
N ASN A 62 -5.83 12.16 11.94
CA ASN A 62 -4.65 11.82 12.70
C ASN A 62 -4.74 10.36 13.15
N LEU A 63 -3.76 9.56 12.77
CA LEU A 63 -3.68 8.16 13.14
C LEU A 63 -2.58 7.99 14.17
N SER A 64 -2.94 7.57 15.39
CA SER A 64 -1.94 7.31 16.41
C SER A 64 -1.25 5.96 16.17
N VAL A 65 -0.04 5.82 16.68
CA VAL A 65 0.71 4.57 16.61
C VAL A 65 -0.08 3.43 17.27
N GLU A 66 -0.73 3.69 18.39
CA GLU A 66 -1.53 2.67 19.09
C GLU A 66 -2.75 2.26 18.29
N GLU A 67 -3.43 3.21 17.65
CA GLU A 67 -4.54 2.89 16.78
C GLU A 67 -4.08 2.04 15.59
N LEU A 68 -2.95 2.37 15.01
CA LEU A 68 -2.39 1.59 13.89
C LEU A 68 -2.11 0.16 14.31
N LYS A 69 -1.49 -0.04 15.47
CA LYS A 69 -1.22 -1.38 16.02
C LYS A 69 -2.52 -2.17 16.21
N THR A 70 -3.58 -1.51 16.68
CA THR A 70 -4.89 -2.14 16.85
C THR A 70 -5.51 -2.53 15.52
N LYS A 71 -5.39 -1.66 14.52
CA LYS A 71 -5.96 -1.91 13.19
C LYS A 71 -5.21 -3.00 12.41
N LEU A 72 -3.96 -3.27 12.75
CA LEU A 72 -3.19 -4.39 12.20
C LEU A 72 -3.57 -5.70 12.92
N PHE A 73 -4.83 -6.06 12.81
CA PHE A 73 -5.45 -7.11 13.62
C PHE A 73 -4.91 -8.52 13.40
N LYS A 74 -4.27 -8.80 12.26
CA LYS A 74 -3.64 -10.10 11.97
C LYS A 74 -2.13 -10.11 12.25
N THR A 75 -1.65 -9.10 12.95
CA THR A 75 -0.23 -8.93 13.23
C THR A 75 -0.03 -8.80 14.74
N SER A 76 0.92 -9.55 15.31
CA SER A 76 1.22 -9.43 16.74
C SER A 76 1.70 -8.03 17.08
N ARG A 77 1.50 -7.59 18.33
CA ARG A 77 1.95 -6.27 18.74
C ARG A 77 3.47 -6.08 18.59
N PRO A 78 4.32 -7.04 18.97
CA PRO A 78 5.76 -6.91 18.72
C PRO A 78 6.11 -6.75 17.25
N LYS A 79 5.48 -7.54 16.38
CA LYS A 79 5.71 -7.43 14.93
C LYS A 79 5.21 -6.10 14.38
N SER A 80 4.05 -5.63 14.84
CA SER A 80 3.53 -4.32 14.44
C SER A 80 4.49 -3.19 14.81
N ALA A 81 5.01 -3.20 16.03
CA ALA A 81 6.01 -2.23 16.48
C ALA A 81 7.26 -2.27 15.59
N MET A 82 7.72 -3.47 15.26
CA MET A 82 8.92 -3.66 14.43
C MET A 82 8.74 -3.06 13.03
N ILE A 83 7.65 -3.38 12.34
CA ILE A 83 7.46 -2.88 10.97
C ILE A 83 7.18 -1.38 10.92
N ILE A 84 6.53 -0.83 11.94
CA ILE A 84 6.33 0.61 12.06
C ILE A 84 7.69 1.30 12.23
N ASN A 85 8.53 0.79 13.12
CA ASN A 85 9.86 1.34 13.34
C ASN A 85 10.73 1.27 12.09
N GLU A 86 10.69 0.16 11.38
CA GLU A 86 11.43 0.01 10.11
C GLU A 86 10.98 1.03 9.07
N ALA A 87 9.68 1.26 8.94
CA ALA A 87 9.16 2.26 8.00
C ALA A 87 9.65 3.66 8.35
N CYS A 88 9.72 3.98 9.62
CA CYS A 88 10.26 5.27 10.08
C CYS A 88 11.77 5.38 9.86
N GLU A 89 12.52 4.32 10.14
CA GLU A 89 13.97 4.29 9.92
C GLU A 89 14.33 4.48 8.45
N LYS A 90 13.53 3.90 7.57
CA LYS A 90 13.73 4.02 6.12
C LYS A 90 13.26 5.37 5.56
N GLY A 91 12.65 6.20 6.38
CA GLY A 91 12.20 7.52 5.97
C GLY A 91 10.90 7.53 5.19
N PHE A 92 10.12 6.45 5.22
CA PHE A 92 8.81 6.42 4.57
C PHE A 92 7.74 7.06 5.43
N PHE A 93 7.79 6.84 6.74
CA PHE A 93 6.90 7.44 7.70
C PHE A 93 7.69 8.24 8.73
N TYR A 94 7.00 9.12 9.44
CA TYR A 94 7.57 9.82 10.58
C TYR A 94 6.52 9.94 11.68
N LEU A 95 7.00 10.14 12.90
CA LEU A 95 6.14 10.27 14.08
C LEU A 95 6.07 11.73 14.47
N GLU A 96 4.85 12.22 14.68
CA GLU A 96 4.58 13.57 15.09
C GLU A 96 4.00 13.53 16.51
N LYS A 97 4.65 14.23 17.44
CA LYS A 97 4.17 14.32 18.82
C LYS A 97 3.05 15.34 18.90
N THR A 98 2.03 15.05 19.74
CA THR A 98 0.98 16.02 19.99
C THR A 98 1.46 17.02 21.04
N SER A 99 0.98 18.26 20.95
CA SER A 99 1.30 19.30 21.91
C SER A 99 0.68 19.07 23.30
N SER A 100 -0.40 18.29 23.36
CA SER A 100 -1.19 18.08 24.58
C SER A 100 -0.83 16.80 25.34
N ASP A 101 -0.25 15.81 24.66
CA ASP A 101 0.12 14.53 25.25
C ASP A 101 1.42 14.02 24.62
N MET A 102 2.51 14.09 25.36
CA MET A 102 3.82 13.67 24.89
C MET A 102 3.95 12.17 24.67
N ARG A 103 3.00 11.37 25.17
CA ARG A 103 2.98 9.91 24.98
C ARG A 103 2.32 9.53 23.67
N LYS A 104 1.41 10.36 23.17
CA LYS A 104 0.65 10.09 21.97
C LYS A 104 1.41 10.60 20.75
N LYS A 105 1.71 9.69 19.83
CA LYS A 105 2.39 10.02 18.59
C LYS A 105 1.49 9.67 17.43
N PHE A 106 1.41 10.58 16.47
CA PHE A 106 0.70 10.34 15.22
C PHE A 106 1.71 9.89 14.16
N ILE A 107 1.30 8.94 13.34
CA ILE A 107 2.13 8.45 12.23
C ILE A 107 1.67 9.11 10.93
N LYS A 108 2.64 9.60 10.18
CA LYS A 108 2.37 10.31 8.92
C LYS A 108 3.38 9.89 7.86
N PRO A 109 2.99 9.92 6.58
CA PRO A 109 3.93 9.63 5.50
C PRO A 109 4.87 10.81 5.28
N SER A 110 6.12 10.52 4.92
CA SER A 110 7.06 11.53 4.49
C SER A 110 6.69 12.07 3.12
N THR A 111 7.18 13.25 2.77
CA THR A 111 6.98 13.83 1.43
C THR A 111 7.49 12.89 0.34
N LYS A 112 8.65 12.27 0.58
CA LYS A 112 9.22 11.29 -0.33
C LYS A 112 8.26 10.14 -0.58
N PHE A 113 7.68 9.57 0.46
CA PHE A 113 6.79 8.44 0.33
C PHE A 113 5.47 8.83 -0.35
N VAL A 114 4.92 10.01 -0.03
CA VAL A 114 3.70 10.49 -0.69
C VAL A 114 3.91 10.53 -2.20
N SER A 115 5.06 11.02 -2.65
CA SER A 115 5.39 11.07 -4.08
C SER A 115 5.48 9.67 -4.69
N GLU A 116 6.16 8.73 -4.04
CA GLU A 116 6.29 7.35 -4.51
C GLU A 116 4.92 6.64 -4.54
N PHE A 117 4.10 6.87 -3.53
CA PHE A 117 2.75 6.30 -3.47
C PHE A 117 1.85 6.85 -4.58
N ASN A 118 1.96 8.15 -4.86
CA ASN A 118 1.22 8.75 -5.97
C ASN A 118 1.60 8.12 -7.31
N ASP A 119 2.90 7.89 -7.54
CA ASP A 119 3.37 7.21 -8.75
C ASP A 119 2.81 5.79 -8.83
N TYR A 120 2.76 5.09 -7.70
CA TYR A 120 2.17 3.76 -7.62
C TYR A 120 0.69 3.79 -8.00
N LEU A 121 -0.07 4.75 -7.46
CA LEU A 121 -1.49 4.89 -7.77
C LEU A 121 -1.73 5.21 -9.25
N ILE A 122 -0.90 6.06 -9.84
CA ILE A 122 -0.99 6.39 -11.27
C ILE A 122 -0.75 5.15 -12.12
N THR A 123 0.27 4.37 -11.79
CA THR A 123 0.57 3.12 -12.50
C THR A 123 -0.60 2.14 -12.40
N LEU A 124 -1.16 2.00 -11.20
CA LEU A 124 -2.30 1.12 -10.98
C LEU A 124 -3.54 1.59 -11.74
N LYS A 125 -3.80 2.89 -11.76
CA LYS A 125 -4.91 3.47 -12.51
C LYS A 125 -4.77 3.21 -14.00
N ASN A 126 -3.57 3.38 -14.56
CA ASN A 126 -3.32 3.15 -15.97
C ASN A 126 -3.60 1.70 -16.36
N ILE A 127 -3.31 0.76 -15.46
CA ILE A 127 -3.62 -0.65 -15.68
C ILE A 127 -5.12 -0.90 -15.61
N SER A 128 -5.81 -0.31 -14.63
CA SER A 128 -7.25 -0.49 -14.47
C SER A 128 -8.04 0.06 -15.66
N VAL A 129 -7.52 1.08 -16.34
CA VAL A 129 -8.12 1.59 -17.58
C VAL A 129 -8.07 0.54 -18.70
N ASN A 130 -7.05 -0.31 -18.70
CA ASN A 130 -6.89 -1.39 -19.67
C ASN A 130 -7.61 -2.68 -19.29
N ILE A 131 -8.13 -2.75 -18.07
CA ILE A 131 -8.92 -3.88 -17.58
C ILE A 131 -10.38 -3.63 -17.98
N VAL A 132 -10.92 -4.58 -18.70
CA VAL A 132 -12.29 -4.47 -19.24
C VAL A 132 -13.27 -5.23 -18.37
#